data_ac8bebac2d7a17222f8c4fe2e5dbfcf3
#
_entry.id   ac8bebac2d7a17222f8c4fe2e5dbfcf3
#
_cell.length_a   1.000
_cell.length_b   1.000
_cell.length_c   1.000
_cell.angle_alpha   90.00
_cell.angle_beta   90.00
_cell.angle_gamma   90.00
#
_symmetry.space_group_name_H-M   'P 1'
#
loop_
_entity.id
_entity.type
_entity.pdbx_description
1 polymer ?
#
loop_
_entity_poly.entity_id
_entity_poly.type
_entity_poly.pdbx_seq_one_letter_code
_entity_poly.pdbx_strand_id
1 'polypeptide(L)'
;MNSATSDQKWVSFFSRFERENGGFVSDLSKKHPELTHTQFKVCVYLRSGYNTKSTASELGLSVRSVESHCYRIRKKFDLNHTINLAT
;
A
#
# COMPACT_ATOMS: atom_id res chain seq x y z
N MET A 1 10.45 -17.38 -12.75
CA MET A 1 10.10 -17.51 -12.07
C MET A 1 10.32 -16.81 -11.10
N ASN A 2 10.85 -16.14 -10.93
CA ASN A 2 11.14 -15.59 -10.04
C ASN A 2 10.46 -14.45 -9.69
N SER A 3 9.66 -13.85 -10.37
CA SER A 3 8.89 -12.78 -9.98
C SER A 3 7.99 -13.24 -8.89
N ALA A 4 7.87 -14.48 -8.76
CA ALA A 4 7.04 -15.07 -7.73
C ALA A 4 7.49 -14.65 -6.34
N THR A 5 8.75 -14.33 -6.16
CA THR A 5 9.27 -13.99 -4.86
C THR A 5 8.57 -12.76 -4.29
N SER A 6 8.40 -11.76 -5.11
CA SER A 6 7.75 -10.52 -4.69
C SER A 6 6.30 -10.78 -4.32
N ASP A 7 5.63 -11.59 -5.14
CA ASP A 7 4.24 -11.92 -4.88
C ASP A 7 4.08 -12.71 -3.60
N GLN A 8 5.01 -13.63 -3.36
CA GLN A 8 4.96 -14.42 -2.15
C GLN A 8 5.17 -13.57 -0.90
N LYS A 9 6.06 -12.62 -0.99
CA LYS A 9 6.29 -11.70 0.11
C LYS A 9 5.02 -10.92 0.41
N TRP A 10 4.38 -10.45 -0.64
CA TRP A 10 3.16 -9.68 -0.47
C TRP A 10 2.06 -10.51 0.16
N VAL A 11 1.86 -11.72 -0.32
CA VAL A 11 0.80 -12.58 0.19
C VAL A 11 1.00 -12.87 1.68
N SER A 12 2.22 -13.21 2.07
CA SER A 12 2.52 -13.47 3.47
C SER A 12 2.32 -12.25 4.33
N PHE A 13 2.81 -11.13 3.87
CA PHE A 13 2.71 -9.89 4.60
C PHE A 13 1.25 -9.47 4.76
N PHE A 14 0.52 -9.53 3.67
CA PHE A 14 -0.87 -9.09 3.67
C PHE A 14 -1.75 -9.97 4.54
N SER A 15 -1.52 -11.26 4.53
CA SER A 15 -2.28 -12.17 5.37
C SER A 15 -2.18 -11.78 6.84
N ARG A 16 -0.97 -11.45 7.28
CA ARG A 16 -0.75 -11.05 8.64
C ARG A 16 -1.34 -9.67 8.91
N PHE A 17 -1.14 -8.77 7.96
CA PHE A 17 -1.64 -7.40 8.10
C PHE A 17 -3.17 -7.40 8.20
N GLU A 18 -3.82 -8.16 7.36
CA GLU A 18 -5.27 -8.22 7.33
C GLU A 18 -5.83 -8.76 8.63
N ARG A 19 -5.15 -9.70 9.20
CA ARG A 19 -5.57 -10.28 10.46
C ARG A 19 -5.61 -9.25 11.58
N GLU A 20 -4.65 -8.34 11.56
CA GLU A 20 -4.53 -7.34 12.59
C GLU A 20 -5.21 -6.02 12.25
N ASN A 21 -5.43 -5.77 10.98
CA ASN A 21 -5.95 -4.48 10.51
C ASN A 21 -7.08 -4.65 9.50
N GLY A 22 -7.95 -5.61 9.75
CA GLY A 22 -9.05 -5.88 8.82
C GLY A 22 -9.94 -4.69 8.57
N GLY A 23 -10.15 -3.87 9.60
CA GLY A 23 -10.97 -2.68 9.44
C GLY A 23 -10.40 -1.70 8.45
N PHE A 24 -9.09 -1.50 8.51
CA PHE A 24 -8.42 -0.61 7.57
C PHE A 24 -8.53 -1.13 6.14
N VAL A 25 -8.31 -2.42 5.95
CA VAL A 25 -8.38 -3.03 4.64
C VAL A 25 -9.77 -2.87 4.05
N SER A 26 -10.77 -3.17 4.84
CA SER A 26 -12.16 -3.05 4.40
C SER A 26 -12.51 -1.62 4.03
N ASP A 27 -12.13 -0.67 4.88
CA ASP A 27 -12.40 0.73 4.62
C ASP A 27 -11.72 1.21 3.35
N LEU A 28 -10.45 0.84 3.20
CA LEU A 28 -9.70 1.28 2.05
C LEU A 28 -10.34 0.76 0.76
N SER A 29 -10.72 -0.50 0.76
CA SER A 29 -11.32 -1.09 -0.42
C SER A 29 -12.68 -0.47 -0.76
N LYS A 30 -13.45 -0.16 0.25
CA LYS A 30 -14.78 0.39 0.03
C LYS A 30 -14.76 1.86 -0.36
N LYS A 31 -13.91 2.64 0.30
CA LYS A 31 -13.90 4.08 0.07
C LYS A 31 -13.04 4.51 -1.10
N HIS A 32 -12.08 3.68 -1.47
CA HIS A 32 -11.17 4.03 -2.56
C HIS A 32 -11.00 2.88 -3.54
N PRO A 33 -12.09 2.46 -4.19
CA PRO A 33 -12.01 1.39 -5.18
C PRO A 33 -11.21 1.80 -6.41
N GLU A 34 -10.94 3.09 -6.56
CA GLU A 34 -10.18 3.58 -7.70
C GLU A 34 -8.67 3.35 -7.56
N LEU A 35 -8.22 2.93 -6.39
CA LEU A 35 -6.79 2.65 -6.21
C LEU A 35 -6.36 1.47 -7.07
N THR A 36 -5.20 1.61 -7.71
CA THR A 36 -4.65 0.50 -8.46
C THR A 36 -4.14 -0.53 -7.47
N HIS A 37 -3.88 -1.73 -7.98
CA HIS A 37 -3.35 -2.80 -7.16
C HIS A 37 -2.05 -2.39 -6.46
N THR A 38 -1.16 -1.76 -7.21
CA THR A 38 0.10 -1.31 -6.66
C THR A 38 -0.10 -0.22 -5.61
N GLN A 39 -1.01 0.70 -5.88
CA GLN A 39 -1.29 1.76 -4.91
C GLN A 39 -1.86 1.19 -3.62
N PHE A 40 -2.70 0.17 -3.74
CA PHE A 40 -3.24 -0.49 -2.57
C PHE A 40 -2.13 -1.10 -1.73
N LYS A 41 -1.18 -1.77 -2.37
CA LYS A 41 -0.05 -2.36 -1.66
C LYS A 41 0.79 -1.29 -0.97
N VAL A 42 1.01 -0.17 -1.64
CA VAL A 42 1.77 0.92 -1.05
C VAL A 42 1.08 1.41 0.22
N CYS A 43 -0.23 1.57 0.16
CA CYS A 43 -0.98 2.00 1.34
C CYS A 43 -0.81 1.04 2.51
N VAL A 44 -0.87 -0.24 2.24
CA VAL A 44 -0.74 -1.25 3.27
C VAL A 44 0.63 -1.18 3.92
N TYR A 45 1.68 -1.10 3.12
CA TYR A 45 3.03 -1.03 3.67
C TYR A 45 3.25 0.24 4.49
N LEU A 46 2.80 1.37 3.97
CA LEU A 46 2.96 2.62 4.70
C LEU A 46 2.18 2.60 6.01
N ARG A 47 0.98 2.05 5.97
CA ARG A 47 0.17 1.97 7.20
C ARG A 47 0.85 1.10 8.25
N SER A 48 1.63 0.12 7.79
CA SER A 48 2.35 -0.76 8.70
C SER A 48 3.61 -0.13 9.26
N GLY A 49 3.93 1.09 8.86
CA GLY A 49 5.11 1.77 9.37
C GLY A 49 6.32 1.70 8.47
N TYR A 50 6.17 1.14 7.28
CA TYR A 50 7.27 1.10 6.34
C TYR A 50 7.49 2.49 5.76
N ASN A 51 8.75 2.82 5.50
CA ASN A 51 9.03 4.08 4.83
C ASN A 51 9.10 3.83 3.33
N THR A 52 9.34 4.89 2.57
CA THR A 52 9.38 4.82 1.11
C THR A 52 10.40 3.82 0.62
N LYS A 53 11.55 3.84 1.24
CA LYS A 53 12.65 2.99 0.85
C LYS A 53 12.35 1.51 1.07
N SER A 54 11.87 1.18 2.26
CA SER A 54 11.57 -0.22 2.55
C SER A 54 10.37 -0.70 1.75
N THR A 55 9.40 0.18 1.51
CA THR A 55 8.26 -0.18 0.65
C THR A 55 8.73 -0.50 -0.76
N ALA A 56 9.63 0.33 -1.29
CA ALA A 56 10.17 0.10 -2.63
C ALA A 56 10.87 -1.25 -2.70
N SER A 57 11.66 -1.55 -1.68
CA SER A 57 12.38 -2.80 -1.64
C SER A 57 11.43 -4.00 -1.65
N GLU A 58 10.37 -3.91 -0.85
CA GLU A 58 9.42 -5.01 -0.76
C GLU A 58 8.64 -5.21 -2.05
N LEU A 59 8.35 -4.14 -2.75
CA LEU A 59 7.55 -4.24 -3.97
C LEU A 59 8.39 -4.41 -5.23
N GLY A 60 9.70 -4.36 -5.11
CA GLY A 60 10.56 -4.46 -6.28
C GLY A 60 10.48 -3.24 -7.17
N LEU A 61 10.25 -2.08 -6.58
CA LEU A 61 10.14 -0.84 -7.31
C LEU A 61 11.25 0.11 -6.89
N SER A 62 11.44 1.16 -7.68
CA SER A 62 12.38 2.19 -7.31
C SER A 62 11.73 3.10 -6.27
N VAL A 63 12.56 3.78 -5.49
CA VAL A 63 12.05 4.73 -4.51
C VAL A 63 11.24 5.81 -5.21
N ARG A 64 11.71 6.25 -6.36
CA ARG A 64 11.01 7.27 -7.13
C ARG A 64 9.61 6.82 -7.54
N SER A 65 9.47 5.57 -7.93
CA SER A 65 8.16 5.03 -8.27
C SER A 65 7.22 5.05 -7.08
N VAL A 66 7.73 4.65 -5.92
CA VAL A 66 6.90 4.67 -4.72
C VAL A 66 6.50 6.09 -4.37
N GLU A 67 7.42 7.04 -4.52
CA GLU A 67 7.09 8.44 -4.27
C GLU A 67 6.00 8.94 -5.19
N SER A 68 6.07 8.54 -6.46
CA SER A 68 5.04 8.89 -7.42
C SER A 68 3.69 8.33 -7.03
N HIS A 69 3.68 7.07 -6.61
CA HIS A 69 2.44 6.45 -6.16
C HIS A 69 1.89 7.17 -4.94
N CYS A 70 2.75 7.53 -4.01
CA CYS A 70 2.32 8.25 -2.82
C CYS A 70 1.69 9.59 -3.18
N TYR A 71 2.28 10.27 -4.13
CA TYR A 71 1.75 11.55 -4.57
C TYR A 71 0.33 11.39 -5.12
N ARG A 72 0.15 10.40 -5.98
CA ARG A 72 -1.16 10.15 -6.58
C ARG A 72 -2.19 9.70 -5.55
N ILE A 73 -1.76 8.87 -4.63
CA ILE A 73 -2.64 8.40 -3.57
C ILE A 73 -3.11 9.57 -2.72
N ARG A 74 -2.20 10.45 -2.36
CA ARG A 74 -2.56 11.61 -1.56
C ARG A 74 -3.55 12.49 -2.26
N LYS A 75 -3.39 12.65 -3.55
CA LYS A 75 -4.34 13.44 -4.31
C LYS A 75 -5.73 12.84 -4.28
N LYS A 76 -5.81 11.54 -4.38
CA LYS A 76 -7.09 10.85 -4.31
C LYS A 76 -7.71 11.01 -2.93
N PHE A 77 -6.91 10.90 -1.90
CA PHE A 77 -7.40 11.01 -0.53
C PHE A 77 -7.79 12.45 -0.18
N ASP A 78 -7.10 13.39 -0.73
CA ASP A 78 -7.38 14.80 -0.50
C ASP A 78 -8.81 15.16 -0.81
N LEU A 79 -9.35 14.54 -1.83
CA LEU A 79 -10.71 14.82 -2.24
C LEU A 79 -11.73 14.34 -1.24
N ASN A 80 -11.37 13.33 -0.46
CA ASN A 80 -12.29 12.71 0.47
C ASN A 80 -11.99 12.95 1.94
N HIS A 81 -10.76 13.21 2.27
CA HIS A 81 -10.35 13.42 3.66
C HIS A 81 -10.77 12.26 4.56
N THR A 82 -10.77 11.06 4.05
CA THR A 82 -11.30 9.96 4.82
C THR A 82 -10.28 9.06 5.46
N ILE A 83 -9.16 8.84 4.80
CA ILE A 83 -8.14 7.93 5.30
C ILE A 83 -6.83 8.65 5.45
N ASN A 84 -6.22 8.47 6.60
CA ASN A 84 -4.95 9.07 6.89
C ASN A 84 -3.86 8.05 6.70
N LEU A 85 -2.94 8.35 5.77
CA LEU A 85 -1.84 7.46 5.53
C LEU A 85 -0.70 7.80 6.42
N ALA A 86 -0.15 6.94 6.99
CA ALA A 86 1.12 7.09 7.61
C ALA A 86 1.55 8.46 7.99
N THR A 87 0.98 9.09 8.82
CA THR A 87 1.58 10.28 9.19
C THR A 87 1.90 10.35 10.49
#